data_2650d430bf97067ea94dc1f5ec9c9cbb
#
_entry.id   2650d430bf97067ea94dc1f5ec9c9cbb
#
_cell.length_a   1.000
_cell.length_b   1.000
_cell.length_c   1.000
_cell.angle_alpha   90.00
_cell.angle_beta   90.00
_cell.angle_gamma   90.00
#
_symmetry.space_group_name_H-M   'P 1'
#
loop_
_entity.id
_entity.type
_entity.pdbx_description
1 polymer ?
#
loop_
_entity_poly.entity_id
_entity_poly.type
_entity_poly.pdbx_seq_one_letter_code
_entity_poly.pdbx_strand_id
1 'polypeptide(L)'
;MSKEAERAELHKTIWRIANDLRGSVDGWDFKSYVLGMLFYRFISENLTAYLNEQERQAGNPEFDYAKLNAKEAAYGLAETVNEKGFFIFPADLFANVRARARHDPNLNETLARVFTTIEASAKGAASEDDFKGLFDDLDVNSNKLGPTVARRNERLVKLLDAVGDLNLGSYTDHTIDAFGDAY
;
A
#
# COMPACT_ATOMS: atom_id res chain seq x y z
N MET A 1 15.21 -7.90 -18.50
CA MET A 1 15.73 -8.36 -17.21
C MET A 1 14.92 -9.57 -16.77
N SER A 2 15.57 -10.61 -16.24
CA SER A 2 14.86 -11.78 -15.75
C SER A 2 14.09 -11.48 -14.46
N LYS A 3 13.06 -12.29 -14.16
CA LYS A 3 12.28 -12.17 -12.92
C LYS A 3 13.17 -12.33 -11.67
N GLU A 4 14.17 -13.21 -11.75
CA GLU A 4 15.12 -13.43 -10.66
C GLU A 4 16.00 -12.20 -10.41
N ALA A 5 16.47 -11.54 -11.47
CA ALA A 5 17.24 -10.33 -11.39
C ALA A 5 16.41 -9.17 -10.83
N GLU A 6 15.14 -9.08 -11.22
CA GLU A 6 14.19 -8.09 -10.69
C GLU A 6 13.93 -8.30 -9.20
N ARG A 7 13.74 -9.55 -8.76
CA ARG A 7 13.58 -9.88 -7.35
C ARG A 7 14.83 -9.50 -6.54
N ALA A 8 16.02 -9.82 -7.05
CA ALA A 8 17.27 -9.49 -6.38
C ALA A 8 17.43 -7.97 -6.23
N GLU A 9 17.05 -7.22 -7.25
CA GLU A 9 17.08 -5.76 -7.22
C GLU A 9 16.06 -5.19 -6.21
N LEU A 10 14.88 -5.77 -6.15
CA LEU A 10 13.86 -5.39 -5.18
C LEU A 10 14.34 -5.64 -3.74
N HIS A 11 14.94 -6.80 -3.48
CA HIS A 11 15.52 -7.12 -2.16
C HIS A 11 16.57 -6.10 -1.75
N LYS A 12 17.50 -5.77 -2.64
CA LYS A 12 18.54 -4.76 -2.38
C LYS A 12 17.93 -3.41 -2.06
N THR A 13 16.90 -3.03 -2.81
CA THR A 13 16.25 -1.75 -2.65
C THR A 13 15.51 -1.66 -1.32
N ILE A 14 14.81 -2.72 -0.92
CA ILE A 14 14.12 -2.80 0.39
C ILE A 14 15.15 -2.62 1.52
N TRP A 15 16.28 -3.34 1.46
CA TRP A 15 17.34 -3.23 2.46
C TRP A 15 18.00 -1.85 2.48
N ARG A 16 18.20 -1.24 1.31
CA ARG A 16 18.74 0.12 1.21
C ARG A 16 17.80 1.12 1.88
N ILE A 17 16.51 1.06 1.60
CA ILE A 17 15.52 1.95 2.22
C ILE A 17 15.50 1.75 3.73
N ALA A 18 15.49 0.51 4.19
CA ALA A 18 15.51 0.19 5.61
C ALA A 18 16.78 0.75 6.28
N ASN A 19 17.94 0.66 5.62
CA ASN A 19 19.19 1.20 6.12
C ASN A 19 19.20 2.74 6.13
N ASP A 20 18.65 3.39 5.11
CA ASP A 20 18.57 4.85 5.03
C ASP A 20 17.68 5.43 6.13
N LEU A 21 16.65 4.70 6.52
CA LEU A 21 15.73 5.07 7.60
C LEU A 21 16.27 4.68 8.99
N ARG A 22 17.32 3.87 9.05
CA ARG A 22 17.87 3.25 10.25
C ARG A 22 18.38 4.22 11.31
N GLY A 23 18.82 5.41 10.93
CA GLY A 23 19.23 6.46 11.85
C GLY A 23 18.10 6.95 12.76
N SER A 24 16.92 6.49 12.54
CA SER A 24 15.71 6.93 13.18
C SER A 24 15.06 5.88 14.09
N VAL A 25 15.37 4.57 13.95
CA VAL A 25 14.69 3.48 14.68
C VAL A 25 15.55 2.20 14.70
N ASP A 26 15.35 1.32 15.67
CA ASP A 26 16.04 0.05 15.79
C ASP A 26 15.77 -0.89 14.60
N GLY A 27 16.85 -1.35 13.98
CA GLY A 27 16.93 -1.86 12.62
C GLY A 27 16.08 -3.05 12.19
N TRP A 28 15.51 -3.83 13.10
CA TRP A 28 14.73 -5.01 12.71
C TRP A 28 13.32 -4.68 12.26
N ASP A 29 12.70 -3.69 12.89
CA ASP A 29 11.32 -3.35 12.63
C ASP A 29 11.10 -2.58 11.32
N PHE A 30 12.17 -1.96 10.79
CA PHE A 30 12.07 -1.22 9.54
C PHE A 30 11.77 -2.07 8.34
N LYS A 31 12.31 -3.28 8.29
CA LYS A 31 12.01 -4.20 7.19
C LYS A 31 10.50 -4.44 7.11
N SER A 32 9.85 -4.68 8.25
CA SER A 32 8.40 -4.90 8.31
C SER A 32 7.62 -3.66 7.86
N TYR A 33 8.06 -2.47 8.27
CA TYR A 33 7.43 -1.21 7.84
C TYR A 33 7.56 -1.00 6.34
N VAL A 34 8.75 -1.23 5.78
CA VAL A 34 8.98 -1.08 4.33
C VAL A 34 8.14 -2.10 3.55
N LEU A 35 8.13 -3.34 3.98
CA LEU A 35 7.36 -4.40 3.32
C LEU A 35 5.85 -4.14 3.39
N GLY A 36 5.33 -3.76 4.55
CA GLY A 36 3.92 -3.43 4.71
C GLY A 36 3.50 -2.25 3.83
N MET A 37 4.33 -1.22 3.77
CA MET A 37 4.05 -0.04 2.95
C MET A 37 4.17 -0.35 1.46
N LEU A 38 5.14 -1.19 1.07
CA LEU A 38 5.30 -1.67 -0.30
C LEU A 38 4.09 -2.50 -0.73
N PHE A 39 3.61 -3.37 0.15
CA PHE A 39 2.40 -4.16 -0.09
C PHE A 39 1.17 -3.26 -0.28
N TYR A 40 1.01 -2.27 0.57
CA TYR A 40 -0.06 -1.27 0.45
C TYR A 40 -0.02 -0.57 -0.91
N ARG A 41 1.16 -0.13 -1.34
CA ARG A 41 1.34 0.46 -2.67
C ARG A 41 0.96 -0.52 -3.77
N PHE A 42 1.44 -1.76 -3.66
CA PHE A 42 1.17 -2.80 -4.66
C PHE A 42 -0.32 -3.06 -4.84
N ILE A 43 -1.06 -3.30 -3.75
CA ILE A 43 -2.50 -3.58 -3.86
C ILE A 43 -3.28 -2.36 -4.36
N SER A 44 -2.85 -1.14 -4.01
CA SER A 44 -3.46 0.09 -4.50
C SER A 44 -3.30 0.24 -6.01
N GLU A 45 -2.10 0.05 -6.53
CA GLU A 45 -1.81 0.17 -7.96
C GLU A 45 -2.45 -0.97 -8.75
N ASN A 46 -2.42 -2.19 -8.23
CA ASN A 46 -3.05 -3.36 -8.85
C ASN A 46 -4.56 -3.16 -9.01
N LEU A 47 -5.22 -2.71 -7.95
CA LEU A 47 -6.66 -2.45 -7.97
C LEU A 47 -7.01 -1.35 -8.98
N THR A 48 -6.26 -0.25 -8.95
CA THR A 48 -6.47 0.89 -9.86
C THR A 48 -6.30 0.46 -11.32
N ALA A 49 -5.22 -0.25 -11.63
CA ALA A 49 -4.96 -0.75 -12.98
C ALA A 49 -6.05 -1.70 -13.47
N TYR A 50 -6.51 -2.60 -12.60
CA TYR A 50 -7.56 -3.55 -12.92
C TYR A 50 -8.88 -2.85 -13.26
N LEU A 51 -9.33 -1.91 -12.43
CA LEU A 51 -10.58 -1.20 -12.63
C LEU A 51 -10.52 -0.28 -13.86
N ASN A 52 -9.38 0.39 -14.07
CA ASN A 52 -9.17 1.22 -15.24
C ASN A 52 -9.20 0.40 -16.54
N GLU A 53 -8.60 -0.79 -16.53
CA GLU A 53 -8.58 -1.66 -17.70
C GLU A 53 -9.98 -2.20 -18.02
N GLN A 54 -10.76 -2.59 -17.00
CA GLN A 54 -12.15 -3.01 -17.22
C GLN A 54 -12.99 -1.91 -17.86
N GLU A 55 -12.84 -0.69 -17.38
CA GLU A 55 -13.57 0.46 -17.91
C GLU A 55 -13.09 0.80 -19.33
N ARG A 56 -11.83 0.67 -19.62
CA ARG A 56 -11.29 0.89 -20.96
C ARG A 56 -11.91 -0.12 -21.94
N GLN A 57 -12.00 -1.38 -21.56
CA GLN A 57 -12.63 -2.42 -22.37
C GLN A 57 -14.13 -2.17 -22.57
N ALA A 58 -14.77 -1.53 -21.61
CA ALA A 58 -16.19 -1.16 -21.69
C ALA A 58 -16.45 0.13 -22.51
N GLY A 59 -15.40 0.74 -23.07
CA GLY A 59 -15.51 1.93 -23.88
C GLY A 59 -15.26 3.26 -23.16
N ASN A 60 -14.70 3.21 -21.97
CA ASN A 60 -14.40 4.38 -21.14
C ASN A 60 -12.88 4.54 -20.93
N PRO A 61 -12.11 4.90 -21.98
CA PRO A 61 -10.64 4.96 -21.88
C PRO A 61 -10.12 6.09 -20.98
N GLU A 62 -10.94 7.07 -20.68
CA GLU A 62 -10.57 8.20 -19.83
C GLU A 62 -10.87 7.98 -18.35
N PHE A 63 -11.50 6.86 -18.01
CA PHE A 63 -11.80 6.52 -16.63
C PHE A 63 -10.51 6.39 -15.82
N ASP A 64 -10.47 7.04 -14.67
CA ASP A 64 -9.38 6.89 -13.69
C ASP A 64 -9.96 6.69 -12.29
N TYR A 65 -9.84 5.47 -11.80
CA TYR A 65 -10.39 5.10 -10.50
C TYR A 65 -9.88 6.00 -9.36
N ALA A 66 -8.61 6.39 -9.42
CA ALA A 66 -7.99 7.22 -8.38
C ALA A 66 -8.63 8.62 -8.24
N LYS A 67 -9.37 9.06 -9.25
CA LYS A 67 -10.03 10.37 -9.28
C LYS A 67 -11.51 10.34 -8.88
N LEU A 68 -12.08 9.16 -8.68
CA LEU A 68 -13.48 9.04 -8.26
C LEU A 68 -13.68 9.53 -6.83
N ASN A 69 -14.87 10.03 -6.52
CA ASN A 69 -15.26 10.27 -5.14
C ASN A 69 -15.79 8.97 -4.50
N ALA A 70 -15.96 8.98 -3.17
CA ALA A 70 -16.39 7.80 -2.43
C ALA A 70 -17.75 7.28 -2.87
N LYS A 71 -18.68 8.18 -3.19
CA LYS A 71 -20.02 7.81 -3.64
C LYS A 71 -19.99 7.07 -4.96
N GLU A 72 -19.24 7.58 -5.93
CA GLU A 72 -19.06 6.94 -7.23
C GLU A 72 -18.38 5.57 -7.09
N ALA A 73 -17.34 5.50 -6.30
CA ALA A 73 -16.59 4.28 -6.07
C ALA A 73 -17.44 3.20 -5.39
N ALA A 74 -18.33 3.58 -4.47
CA ALA A 74 -19.17 2.65 -3.71
C ALA A 74 -20.11 1.81 -4.59
N TYR A 75 -20.47 2.29 -5.77
CA TYR A 75 -21.32 1.51 -6.69
C TYR A 75 -20.69 0.19 -7.13
N GLY A 76 -19.37 0.15 -7.27
CA GLY A 76 -18.65 -1.05 -7.69
C GLY A 76 -18.08 -1.90 -6.56
N LEU A 77 -18.34 -1.53 -5.30
CA LEU A 77 -17.69 -2.17 -4.14
C LEU A 77 -17.93 -3.67 -4.07
N ALA A 78 -19.17 -4.11 -4.09
CA ALA A 78 -19.53 -5.53 -3.93
C ALA A 78 -18.95 -6.39 -5.05
N GLU A 79 -19.03 -5.93 -6.28
CA GLU A 79 -18.49 -6.63 -7.44
C GLU A 79 -16.96 -6.71 -7.38
N THR A 80 -16.31 -5.61 -7.02
CA THR A 80 -14.86 -5.56 -6.89
C THR A 80 -14.35 -6.52 -5.81
N VAL A 81 -14.98 -6.54 -4.64
CA VAL A 81 -14.63 -7.49 -3.57
C VAL A 81 -14.83 -8.94 -4.05
N ASN A 82 -15.89 -9.20 -4.79
CA ASN A 82 -16.15 -10.54 -5.33
C ASN A 82 -15.05 -10.97 -6.32
N GLU A 83 -14.57 -10.06 -7.15
CA GLU A 83 -13.57 -10.36 -8.19
C GLU A 83 -12.14 -10.31 -7.68
N LYS A 84 -11.80 -9.30 -6.86
CA LYS A 84 -10.43 -9.04 -6.39
C LYS A 84 -10.16 -9.49 -4.96
N GLY A 85 -11.21 -9.66 -4.16
CA GLY A 85 -11.10 -10.10 -2.78
C GLY A 85 -10.91 -8.98 -1.77
N PHE A 86 -10.84 -7.72 -2.20
CA PHE A 86 -10.70 -6.56 -1.33
C PHE A 86 -11.15 -5.29 -2.04
N PHE A 87 -11.23 -4.19 -1.28
CA PHE A 87 -11.60 -2.89 -1.81
C PHE A 87 -10.82 -1.78 -1.10
N ILE A 88 -10.42 -0.76 -1.87
CA ILE A 88 -9.80 0.46 -1.36
C ILE A 88 -10.54 1.64 -2.00
N PHE A 89 -11.08 2.54 -1.18
CA PHE A 89 -11.67 3.78 -1.71
C PHE A 89 -10.60 4.65 -2.36
N PRO A 90 -10.93 5.44 -3.39
CA PRO A 90 -9.94 6.25 -4.11
C PRO A 90 -9.09 7.15 -3.20
N ALA A 91 -9.71 7.82 -2.22
CA ALA A 91 -8.98 8.68 -1.28
C ALA A 91 -7.98 7.91 -0.41
N ASP A 92 -8.17 6.61 -0.24
CA ASP A 92 -7.34 5.74 0.60
C ASP A 92 -6.27 4.99 -0.20
N LEU A 93 -6.21 5.16 -1.52
CA LEU A 93 -5.15 4.61 -2.34
C LEU A 93 -3.79 5.20 -1.93
N PHE A 94 -2.75 4.38 -2.00
CA PHE A 94 -1.40 4.78 -1.61
C PHE A 94 -0.97 6.13 -2.20
N ALA A 95 -1.15 6.33 -3.49
CA ALA A 95 -0.74 7.56 -4.17
C ALA A 95 -1.49 8.80 -3.63
N ASN A 96 -2.78 8.67 -3.33
CA ASN A 96 -3.58 9.77 -2.82
C ASN A 96 -3.26 10.08 -1.35
N VAL A 97 -3.03 9.06 -0.54
CA VAL A 97 -2.59 9.26 0.85
C VAL A 97 -1.20 9.91 0.88
N ARG A 98 -0.27 9.41 0.06
CA ARG A 98 1.07 9.99 -0.08
C ARG A 98 1.01 11.47 -0.48
N ALA A 99 0.17 11.81 -1.45
CA ALA A 99 0.08 13.17 -1.98
C ALA A 99 -0.30 14.21 -0.91
N ARG A 100 -1.10 13.82 0.09
CA ARG A 100 -1.52 14.73 1.15
C ARG A 100 -0.83 14.50 2.50
N ALA A 101 0.06 13.52 2.58
CA ALA A 101 0.65 13.08 3.85
C ALA A 101 1.37 14.18 4.61
N ARG A 102 2.10 15.05 3.92
CA ARG A 102 2.87 16.15 4.54
C ARG A 102 1.98 17.20 5.21
N HIS A 103 0.74 17.27 4.80
CA HIS A 103 -0.24 18.24 5.29
C HIS A 103 -1.29 17.60 6.20
N ASP A 104 -1.12 16.32 6.53
CA ASP A 104 -2.03 15.58 7.42
C ASP A 104 -1.42 15.45 8.82
N PRO A 105 -1.84 16.28 9.78
CA PRO A 105 -1.32 16.22 11.16
C PRO A 105 -1.74 14.94 11.89
N ASN A 106 -2.70 14.20 11.34
CA ASN A 106 -3.22 12.95 11.87
C ASN A 106 -2.88 11.76 10.97
N LEU A 107 -1.74 11.81 10.26
CA LEU A 107 -1.35 10.79 9.29
C LEU A 107 -1.35 9.38 9.89
N ASN A 108 -0.88 9.21 11.13
CA ASN A 108 -0.91 7.92 11.82
C ASN A 108 -2.34 7.38 11.95
N GLU A 109 -3.29 8.21 12.31
CA GLU A 109 -4.71 7.82 12.41
C GLU A 109 -5.30 7.51 11.04
N THR A 110 -4.95 8.31 10.04
CA THR A 110 -5.39 8.10 8.65
C THR A 110 -4.93 6.73 8.15
N LEU A 111 -3.65 6.40 8.32
CA LEU A 111 -3.10 5.11 7.89
C LEU A 111 -3.69 3.94 8.67
N ALA A 112 -3.86 4.06 9.98
CA ALA A 112 -4.48 3.02 10.80
C ALA A 112 -5.91 2.72 10.32
N ARG A 113 -6.68 3.76 10.02
CA ARG A 113 -8.04 3.63 9.48
C ARG A 113 -8.03 2.98 8.10
N VAL A 114 -7.13 3.41 7.22
CA VAL A 114 -7.00 2.84 5.87
C VAL A 114 -6.75 1.33 5.94
N PHE A 115 -5.78 0.90 6.74
CA PHE A 115 -5.44 -0.52 6.88
C PHE A 115 -6.60 -1.33 7.46
N THR A 116 -7.26 -0.81 8.48
CA THR A 116 -8.45 -1.44 9.06
C THR A 116 -9.58 -1.57 8.03
N THR A 117 -9.80 -0.53 7.23
CA THR A 117 -10.84 -0.53 6.19
C THR A 117 -10.53 -1.53 5.09
N ILE A 118 -9.27 -1.65 4.67
CA ILE A 118 -8.85 -2.64 3.66
C ILE A 118 -9.10 -4.06 4.17
N GLU A 119 -8.66 -4.37 5.39
CA GLU A 119 -8.90 -5.70 6.00
C GLU A 119 -10.39 -5.99 6.12
N ALA A 120 -11.17 -5.03 6.58
CA ALA A 120 -12.63 -5.18 6.72
C ALA A 120 -13.31 -5.43 5.38
N SER A 121 -12.80 -4.86 4.28
CA SER A 121 -13.37 -5.06 2.94
C SER A 121 -13.25 -6.50 2.46
N ALA A 122 -12.23 -7.23 2.92
CA ALA A 122 -11.99 -8.63 2.56
C ALA A 122 -12.83 -9.60 3.40
N LYS A 123 -13.51 -9.12 4.45
CA LYS A 123 -14.31 -9.97 5.34
C LYS A 123 -15.48 -10.61 4.59
N GLY A 124 -15.58 -11.93 4.69
CA GLY A 124 -16.58 -12.70 3.95
C GLY A 124 -16.18 -13.08 2.53
N ALA A 125 -15.07 -12.53 2.01
CA ALA A 125 -14.53 -12.92 0.72
C ALA A 125 -13.61 -14.14 0.85
N ALA A 126 -13.30 -14.81 -0.26
CA ALA A 126 -12.39 -15.94 -0.28
C ALA A 126 -10.98 -15.57 0.21
N SER A 127 -10.60 -14.30 0.06
CA SER A 127 -9.30 -13.75 0.46
C SER A 127 -9.23 -13.27 1.92
N GLU A 128 -10.30 -13.42 2.70
CA GLU A 128 -10.36 -12.90 4.08
C GLU A 128 -9.15 -13.31 4.93
N ASP A 129 -8.77 -14.59 4.87
CA ASP A 129 -7.65 -15.10 5.63
C ASP A 129 -6.30 -14.52 5.18
N ASP A 130 -6.18 -14.21 3.89
CA ASP A 130 -4.96 -13.62 3.33
C ASP A 130 -4.76 -12.18 3.80
N PHE A 131 -5.84 -11.46 4.06
CA PHE A 131 -5.79 -10.06 4.50
C PHE A 131 -5.80 -9.89 6.02
N LYS A 132 -6.20 -10.92 6.75
CA LYS A 132 -6.28 -10.86 8.20
C LYS A 132 -4.89 -10.70 8.82
N GLY A 133 -4.72 -9.62 9.56
CA GLY A 133 -3.46 -9.35 10.24
C GLY A 133 -2.31 -8.89 9.34
N LEU A 134 -2.58 -8.64 8.05
CA LEU A 134 -1.57 -8.29 7.07
C LEU A 134 -0.77 -7.05 7.43
N PHE A 135 -1.42 -6.06 8.05
CA PHE A 135 -0.80 -4.81 8.46
C PHE A 135 -0.43 -4.75 9.95
N ASP A 136 -0.53 -5.86 10.66
CA ASP A 136 -0.26 -5.90 12.11
C ASP A 136 1.17 -5.47 12.44
N ASP A 137 2.14 -5.82 11.61
CA ASP A 137 3.54 -5.45 11.79
C ASP A 137 3.83 -4.00 11.39
N LEU A 138 2.86 -3.32 10.76
CA LEU A 138 2.96 -1.92 10.38
C LEU A 138 2.23 -1.06 11.41
N ASP A 139 2.73 -1.04 12.64
CA ASP A 139 2.13 -0.26 13.72
C ASP A 139 2.54 1.21 13.63
N VAL A 140 1.65 2.01 13.07
CA VAL A 140 1.85 3.46 12.83
C VAL A 140 1.83 4.29 14.13
N ASN A 141 1.41 3.69 15.24
CA ASN A 141 1.35 4.34 16.55
C ASN A 141 2.45 3.86 17.50
N SER A 142 3.37 3.02 17.03
CA SER A 142 4.45 2.50 17.84
C SER A 142 5.48 3.57 18.21
N ASN A 143 5.95 3.53 19.45
CA ASN A 143 7.08 4.34 19.91
C ASN A 143 8.37 4.08 19.13
N LYS A 144 8.47 2.95 18.45
CA LYS A 144 9.59 2.60 17.57
C LYS A 144 9.74 3.59 16.41
N LEU A 145 8.64 4.17 15.93
CA LEU A 145 8.67 5.22 14.92
C LEU A 145 9.08 6.58 15.49
N GLY A 146 8.90 6.79 16.77
CA GLY A 146 9.26 8.02 17.43
C GLY A 146 8.51 8.24 18.73
N PRO A 147 9.03 9.11 19.62
CA PRO A 147 8.43 9.33 20.94
C PRO A 147 7.17 10.18 20.94
N THR A 148 6.88 10.90 19.85
CA THR A 148 5.71 11.76 19.71
C THR A 148 4.97 11.47 18.40
N VAL A 149 3.69 11.87 18.35
CA VAL A 149 2.88 11.73 17.12
C VAL A 149 3.53 12.51 15.96
N ALA A 150 4.02 13.72 16.23
CA ALA A 150 4.67 14.54 15.21
C ALA A 150 5.90 13.83 14.61
N ARG A 151 6.73 13.21 15.44
CA ARG A 151 7.92 12.46 14.98
C ARG A 151 7.52 11.21 14.21
N ARG A 152 6.52 10.49 14.68
CA ARG A 152 6.02 9.29 13.98
C ARG A 152 5.48 9.66 12.60
N ASN A 153 4.70 10.72 12.50
CA ASN A 153 4.14 11.19 11.23
C ASN A 153 5.24 11.65 10.27
N GLU A 154 6.26 12.33 10.76
CA GLU A 154 7.42 12.73 9.96
C GLU A 154 8.11 11.52 9.32
N ARG A 155 8.27 10.44 10.08
CA ARG A 155 8.88 9.20 9.58
C ARG A 155 7.98 8.44 8.64
N LEU A 156 6.67 8.45 8.90
CA LEU A 156 5.70 7.86 7.98
C LEU A 156 5.71 8.57 6.63
N VAL A 157 5.85 9.89 6.60
CA VAL A 157 6.01 10.66 5.35
C VAL A 157 7.27 10.19 4.59
N LYS A 158 8.39 10.07 5.29
CA LYS A 158 9.65 9.59 4.67
C LYS A 158 9.50 8.18 4.11
N LEU A 159 8.81 7.31 4.84
CA LEU A 159 8.56 5.94 4.41
C LEU A 159 7.66 5.91 3.17
N LEU A 160 6.58 6.68 3.16
CA LEU A 160 5.69 6.80 2.00
C LEU A 160 6.43 7.31 0.77
N ASP A 161 7.28 8.32 0.94
CA ASP A 161 8.07 8.88 -0.16
C ASP A 161 9.11 7.88 -0.67
N ALA A 162 9.84 7.22 0.22
CA ALA A 162 10.85 6.24 -0.16
C ALA A 162 10.24 5.07 -0.92
N VAL A 163 9.14 4.52 -0.43
CA VAL A 163 8.42 3.43 -1.11
C VAL A 163 7.77 3.93 -2.40
N GLY A 164 7.19 5.12 -2.37
CA GLY A 164 6.51 5.71 -3.54
C GLY A 164 7.45 6.05 -4.69
N ASP A 165 8.71 6.36 -4.40
CA ASP A 165 9.72 6.69 -5.40
C ASP A 165 10.36 5.45 -6.05
N LEU A 166 10.10 4.26 -5.53
CA LEU A 166 10.60 3.04 -6.13
C LEU A 166 10.00 2.81 -7.51
N ASN A 167 10.84 2.43 -8.46
CA ASN A 167 10.37 1.93 -9.74
C ASN A 167 10.07 0.43 -9.58
N LEU A 168 8.79 0.07 -9.48
CA LEU A 168 8.38 -1.33 -9.37
C LEU A 168 8.37 -2.04 -10.72
N GLY A 169 8.48 -1.30 -11.85
CA GLY A 169 8.54 -1.89 -13.18
C GLY A 169 7.44 -2.91 -13.42
N SER A 170 7.84 -4.12 -13.85
CA SER A 170 6.95 -5.25 -14.11
C SER A 170 6.34 -5.87 -12.84
N TYR A 171 6.73 -5.44 -11.65
CA TYR A 171 6.17 -5.97 -10.40
C TYR A 171 4.69 -5.63 -10.23
N THR A 172 4.19 -4.61 -10.90
CA THR A 172 2.76 -4.29 -10.89
C THR A 172 1.90 -5.37 -11.55
N ASP A 173 2.51 -6.16 -12.44
CA ASP A 173 1.86 -7.26 -13.15
C ASP A 173 2.04 -8.60 -12.44
N HIS A 174 2.81 -8.65 -11.35
CA HIS A 174 3.09 -9.88 -10.61
C HIS A 174 2.14 -10.06 -9.43
N THR A 175 1.93 -11.32 -9.06
CA THR A 175 1.11 -11.69 -7.93
C THR A 175 1.81 -11.32 -6.60
N ILE A 176 1.03 -11.29 -5.54
CA ILE A 176 1.47 -11.10 -4.16
C ILE A 176 2.67 -12.00 -3.79
N ASP A 177 2.79 -13.15 -4.43
CA ASP A 177 3.87 -14.12 -4.18
C ASP A 177 5.27 -13.52 -4.41
N ALA A 178 5.40 -12.57 -5.33
CA ALA A 178 6.68 -11.90 -5.57
C ALA A 178 7.17 -11.12 -4.34
N PHE A 179 6.26 -10.62 -3.52
CA PHE A 179 6.59 -9.92 -2.27
C PHE A 179 6.77 -10.87 -1.09
N GLY A 180 6.09 -12.01 -1.11
CA GLY A 180 6.27 -13.06 -0.12
C GLY A 180 7.70 -13.56 -0.06
N ASP A 181 8.36 -13.71 -1.20
CA ASP A 181 9.75 -14.13 -1.30
C ASP A 181 10.73 -13.08 -0.73
N ALA A 182 10.34 -11.81 -0.69
CA ALA A 182 11.14 -10.73 -0.09
C ALA A 182 11.04 -10.71 1.45
N TYR A 183 9.98 -11.30 1.96
CA TYR A 183 9.71 -11.36 3.40
C TYR A 183 10.58 -12.38 4.11
#